data_993da95534814540d4509dc5d9dc0626
#
_entry.id   993da95534814540d4509dc5d9dc0626
#
_cell.length_a   1.000
_cell.length_b   1.000
_cell.length_c   1.000
_cell.angle_alpha   90.00
_cell.angle_beta   90.00
_cell.angle_gamma   90.00
#
_symmetry.space_group_name_H-M   'P 1'
#
loop_
_entity.id
_entity.type
_entity.pdbx_description
1 polymer ?
#
loop_
_entity_poly.entity_id
_entity_poly.type
_entity_poly.pdbx_seq_one_letter_code
_entity_poly.pdbx_strand_id
1 'polypeptide(L)'
;MVHLLSAVKLKPSMSAATFAETIRQLSASLEQQQLLSITGPIGKRFPHPIMDTDEADLDTFFVMSFESRAQLEEAVARMTGSEDLSAETHRQLWGQLESYRFTCWED
;
A
#
# COMPACT_ATOMS: atom_id res chain seq x y z
N MET A 1 -4.48 14.56 -8.76
CA MET A 1 -3.66 13.53 -8.09
C MET A 1 -4.19 12.15 -8.39
N VAL A 2 -3.32 11.18 -8.35
CA VAL A 2 -3.66 9.76 -8.50
C VAL A 2 -3.57 9.10 -7.13
N HIS A 3 -4.55 8.29 -6.78
CA HIS A 3 -4.62 7.60 -5.50
C HIS A 3 -4.63 6.09 -5.72
N LEU A 4 -3.89 5.39 -4.89
CA LEU A 4 -3.87 3.92 -4.86
C LEU A 4 -4.35 3.46 -3.50
N LEU A 5 -5.54 2.89 -3.47
CA LEU A 5 -6.07 2.23 -2.28
C LEU A 5 -5.58 0.79 -2.27
N SER A 6 -4.95 0.40 -1.18
CA SER A 6 -4.56 -0.98 -0.93
C SER A 6 -5.40 -1.52 0.22
N ALA A 7 -6.14 -2.58 -0.06
CA ALA A 7 -6.91 -3.31 0.93
C ALA A 7 -6.30 -4.71 1.02
N VAL A 8 -5.88 -5.11 2.22
CA VAL A 8 -5.12 -6.35 2.38
C VAL A 8 -5.61 -7.14 3.58
N LYS A 9 -5.29 -8.43 3.56
CA LYS A 9 -5.37 -9.30 4.72
C LYS A 9 -3.98 -9.83 5.01
N LEU A 10 -3.52 -9.64 6.24
CA LEU A 10 -2.20 -10.10 6.65
C LEU A 10 -2.23 -11.60 6.93
N LYS A 11 -1.10 -12.27 6.69
CA LYS A 11 -0.92 -13.67 7.13
C LYS A 11 -1.09 -13.74 8.65
N PRO A 12 -1.61 -14.85 9.20
CA PRO A 12 -1.86 -14.98 10.63
C PRO A 12 -0.65 -14.74 11.53
N SER A 13 0.56 -15.02 11.01
CA SER A 13 1.81 -14.83 11.74
C SER A 13 2.31 -13.40 11.75
N MET A 14 1.68 -12.50 10.99
CA MET A 14 2.15 -11.12 10.82
C MET A 14 1.37 -10.17 11.72
N SER A 15 2.10 -9.26 12.39
CA SER A 15 1.48 -8.22 13.21
C SER A 15 1.18 -6.96 12.40
N ALA A 16 0.15 -6.23 12.84
CA ALA A 16 -0.17 -4.93 12.25
C ALA A 16 0.98 -3.93 12.39
N ALA A 17 1.71 -3.98 13.50
CA ALA A 17 2.85 -3.09 13.74
C ALA A 17 3.99 -3.35 12.75
N THR A 18 4.31 -4.62 12.49
CA THR A 18 5.34 -4.99 11.52
C THR A 18 4.92 -4.56 10.11
N PHE A 19 3.67 -4.77 9.74
CA PHE A 19 3.15 -4.35 8.45
C PHE A 19 3.24 -2.82 8.29
N ALA A 20 2.80 -2.06 9.29
CA ALA A 20 2.85 -0.60 9.27
C ALA A 20 4.29 -0.10 9.11
N GLU A 21 5.26 -0.74 9.76
CA GLU A 21 6.67 -0.38 9.63
C GLU A 21 7.17 -0.64 8.21
N THR A 22 6.79 -1.75 7.61
CA THR A 22 7.17 -2.06 6.22
C THR A 22 6.60 -1.00 5.26
N ILE A 23 5.34 -0.58 5.44
CA ILE A 23 4.74 0.50 4.65
C ILE A 23 5.49 1.81 4.85
N ARG A 24 5.88 2.15 6.08
CA ARG A 24 6.65 3.38 6.33
C ARG A 24 8.01 3.36 5.65
N GLN A 25 8.69 2.22 5.65
CA GLN A 25 9.98 2.07 4.97
C GLN A 25 9.84 2.20 3.46
N LEU A 26 8.83 1.57 2.88
CA LEU A 26 8.55 1.69 1.45
C LEU A 26 8.23 3.14 1.07
N SER A 27 7.35 3.78 1.84
CA SER A 27 6.96 5.17 1.61
C SER A 27 8.16 6.12 1.69
N ALA A 28 8.99 5.96 2.71
CA ALA A 28 10.19 6.79 2.87
C ALA A 28 11.14 6.63 1.69
N SER A 29 11.34 5.41 1.22
CA SER A 29 12.20 5.14 0.06
C SER A 29 11.67 5.80 -1.21
N LEU A 30 10.37 5.72 -1.45
CA LEU A 30 9.73 6.34 -2.62
C LEU A 30 9.72 7.87 -2.51
N GLU A 31 9.48 8.42 -1.32
CA GLU A 31 9.51 9.86 -1.09
C GLU A 31 10.89 10.46 -1.32
N GLN A 32 11.94 9.78 -0.88
CA GLN A 32 13.32 10.20 -1.12
C GLN A 32 13.67 10.26 -2.61
N GLN A 33 13.05 9.42 -3.41
CA GLN A 33 13.23 9.39 -4.86
C GLN A 33 12.24 10.30 -5.60
N GLN A 34 11.41 11.04 -4.86
CA GLN A 34 10.35 11.90 -5.42
C GLN A 34 9.32 11.12 -6.25
N LEU A 35 9.04 9.89 -5.83
CA LEU A 35 8.11 8.98 -6.51
C LEU A 35 6.78 8.79 -5.77
N LEU A 36 6.60 9.50 -4.68
CA LEU A 36 5.39 9.43 -3.86
C LEU A 36 5.12 10.81 -3.26
N SER A 37 3.90 11.26 -3.30
CA SER A 37 3.51 12.56 -2.75
C SER A 37 3.05 12.44 -1.30
N ILE A 38 2.09 11.57 -1.04
CA ILE A 38 1.48 11.44 0.29
C ILE A 38 1.20 9.96 0.58
N THR A 39 1.49 9.55 1.82
CA THR A 39 1.00 8.28 2.36
C THR A 39 -0.07 8.59 3.40
N GLY A 40 -1.27 8.08 3.18
CA GLY A 40 -2.36 8.21 4.14
C GLY A 40 -2.17 7.30 5.35
N PRO A 41 -3.06 7.40 6.33
CA PRO A 41 -2.98 6.54 7.51
C PRO A 41 -3.23 5.08 7.14
N ILE A 42 -2.63 4.19 7.91
CA ILE A 42 -2.88 2.77 7.84
C ILE A 42 -3.92 2.45 8.89
N GLY A 43 -5.02 1.83 8.50
CA GLY A 43 -6.11 1.57 9.41
C GLY A 43 -6.73 0.20 9.25
N LYS A 44 -7.51 -0.18 10.25
CA LYS A 44 -8.27 -1.43 10.25
C LYS A 44 -9.73 -1.18 9.90
N ARG A 45 -10.30 -2.12 9.15
CA ARG A 45 -11.72 -2.15 8.86
C ARG A 45 -12.52 -2.33 10.15
N PHE A 46 -13.63 -1.60 10.27
CA PHE A 46 -14.66 -1.94 11.24
C PHE A 46 -15.96 -2.21 10.48
N PRO A 47 -16.75 -3.23 10.87
CA PRO A 47 -17.96 -3.56 10.15
C PRO A 47 -19.06 -2.55 10.47
N HIS A 48 -19.45 -1.76 9.48
CA HIS A 48 -20.60 -0.85 9.60
C HIS A 48 -21.78 -1.46 8.84
N PRO A 49 -22.97 -1.58 9.44
CA PRO A 49 -24.06 -2.33 8.83
C PRO A 49 -24.61 -1.72 7.54
N ILE A 50 -24.38 -0.44 7.31
CA ILE A 50 -24.87 0.27 6.12
C ILE A 50 -23.73 0.70 5.22
N MET A 51 -22.66 1.25 5.79
CA MET A 51 -21.60 1.91 5.03
C MET A 51 -20.44 0.99 4.67
N ASP A 52 -20.39 -0.21 5.21
CA ASP A 52 -19.41 -1.22 4.83
C ASP A 52 -20.11 -2.37 4.13
N THR A 53 -20.10 -2.33 2.79
CA THR A 53 -20.82 -3.29 1.96
C THR A 53 -19.86 -4.25 1.23
N ASP A 54 -18.56 -4.14 1.47
CA ASP A 54 -17.59 -5.02 0.85
C ASP A 54 -17.66 -6.41 1.50
N GLU A 55 -17.85 -7.42 0.66
CA GLU A 55 -17.92 -8.82 1.11
C GLU A 55 -16.55 -9.49 1.20
N ALA A 56 -15.51 -8.83 0.72
CA ALA A 56 -14.16 -9.37 0.81
C ALA A 56 -13.65 -9.34 2.25
N ASP A 57 -12.90 -10.37 2.62
CA ASP A 57 -12.32 -10.51 3.95
C ASP A 57 -10.97 -9.78 4.04
N LEU A 58 -10.97 -8.49 3.70
CA LEU A 58 -9.80 -7.61 3.77
C LEU A 58 -10.01 -6.67 4.95
N ASP A 59 -9.03 -6.58 5.83
CA ASP A 59 -9.21 -5.89 7.11
C ASP A 59 -8.23 -4.74 7.36
N THR A 60 -7.27 -4.53 6.48
CA THR A 60 -6.25 -3.49 6.65
C THR A 60 -6.18 -2.64 5.39
N PHE A 61 -6.18 -1.31 5.56
CA PHE A 61 -6.29 -0.36 4.46
C PHE A 61 -5.25 0.73 4.57
N PHE A 62 -4.72 1.15 3.42
CA PHE A 62 -3.90 2.36 3.33
C PHE A 62 -3.99 2.95 1.93
N VAL A 63 -3.69 4.25 1.81
CA VAL A 63 -3.72 4.96 0.55
C VAL A 63 -2.38 5.62 0.31
N MET A 64 -1.82 5.43 -0.89
CA MET A 64 -0.69 6.19 -1.39
C MET A 64 -1.17 7.13 -2.48
N SER A 65 -0.71 8.38 -2.48
CA SER A 65 -1.10 9.38 -3.47
C SER A 65 0.10 9.88 -4.24
N PHE A 66 -0.09 10.04 -5.53
CA PHE A 66 0.94 10.43 -6.50
C PHE A 66 0.49 11.69 -7.23
N GLU A 67 1.45 12.53 -7.64
CA GLU A 67 1.14 13.77 -8.33
C GLU A 67 0.54 13.53 -9.72
N SER A 68 0.92 12.42 -10.36
CA SER A 68 0.52 12.10 -11.73
C SER A 68 0.58 10.59 -11.97
N ARG A 69 -0.04 10.15 -13.06
CA ARG A 69 0.08 8.77 -13.52
C ARG A 69 1.52 8.40 -13.85
N ALA A 70 2.29 9.34 -14.40
CA ALA A 70 3.71 9.12 -14.71
C ALA A 70 4.50 8.83 -13.43
N GLN A 71 4.23 9.55 -12.35
CA GLN A 71 4.90 9.29 -11.06
C GLN A 71 4.52 7.91 -10.52
N LEU A 72 3.25 7.53 -10.59
CA LEU A 72 2.80 6.20 -10.19
C LEU A 72 3.51 5.11 -10.99
N GLU A 73 3.57 5.24 -12.31
CA GLU A 73 4.22 4.26 -13.18
C GLU A 73 5.71 4.11 -12.85
N GLU A 74 6.38 5.21 -12.58
CA GLU A 74 7.79 5.18 -12.21
C GLU A 74 7.99 4.52 -10.83
N ALA A 75 7.11 4.81 -9.88
CA ALA A 75 7.13 4.16 -8.56
C ALA A 75 6.92 2.65 -8.69
N VAL A 76 5.96 2.22 -9.52
CA VAL A 76 5.72 0.79 -9.77
C VAL A 76 6.95 0.13 -10.39
N ALA A 77 7.60 0.80 -11.35
CA ALA A 77 8.82 0.29 -11.97
C ALA A 77 9.94 0.09 -10.93
N ARG A 78 10.09 1.01 -9.99
CA ARG A 78 11.07 0.88 -8.91
C ARG A 78 10.73 -0.26 -7.95
N MET A 79 9.46 -0.35 -7.54
CA MET A 79 9.00 -1.38 -6.62
C MET A 79 9.11 -2.79 -7.21
N THR A 80 8.96 -2.93 -8.51
CA THR A 80 9.03 -4.22 -9.19
C THR A 80 10.39 -4.53 -9.80
N GLY A 81 11.35 -3.60 -9.68
CA GLY A 81 12.72 -3.82 -10.12
C GLY A 81 13.50 -4.74 -9.19
N SER A 82 14.78 -4.95 -9.50
CA SER A 82 15.60 -5.93 -8.76
C SER A 82 16.68 -5.32 -7.88
N GLU A 83 16.96 -4.03 -7.96
CA GLU A 83 18.20 -3.44 -7.42
C GLU A 83 18.03 -2.26 -6.47
N ASP A 84 16.80 -1.98 -6.05
CA ASP A 84 16.47 -0.80 -5.25
C ASP A 84 15.95 -1.24 -3.89
N LEU A 85 16.19 -0.41 -2.86
CA LEU A 85 15.60 -0.62 -1.53
C LEU A 85 14.08 -0.67 -1.59
N SER A 86 13.46 0.13 -2.46
CA SER A 86 12.02 0.09 -2.67
C SER A 86 11.56 -1.28 -3.17
N ALA A 87 12.32 -1.91 -4.07
CA ALA A 87 12.01 -3.24 -4.57
C ALA A 87 12.13 -4.30 -3.48
N GLU A 88 13.18 -4.22 -2.66
CA GLU A 88 13.36 -5.15 -1.55
C GLU A 88 12.23 -5.02 -0.53
N THR A 89 11.90 -3.81 -0.11
CA THR A 89 10.83 -3.55 0.84
C THR A 89 9.48 -3.97 0.28
N HIS A 90 9.25 -3.76 -1.01
CA HIS A 90 8.03 -4.19 -1.69
C HIS A 90 7.89 -5.71 -1.68
N ARG A 91 8.98 -6.45 -1.91
CA ARG A 91 8.96 -7.92 -1.81
C ARG A 91 8.66 -8.38 -0.39
N GLN A 92 9.23 -7.71 0.63
CA GLN A 92 8.92 -8.00 2.02
C GLN A 92 7.44 -7.78 2.32
N LEU A 93 6.87 -6.70 1.79
CA LEU A 93 5.44 -6.40 1.92
C LEU A 93 4.59 -7.55 1.36
N TRP A 94 4.87 -7.99 0.15
CA TRP A 94 4.14 -9.10 -0.47
C TRP A 94 4.21 -10.38 0.36
N GLY A 95 5.34 -10.66 0.97
CA GLY A 95 5.53 -11.82 1.84
C GLY A 95 4.64 -11.80 3.08
N GLN A 96 4.09 -10.65 3.47
CA GLN A 96 3.24 -10.49 4.64
C GLN A 96 1.75 -10.64 4.34
N LEU A 97 1.35 -10.68 3.06
CA LEU A 97 -0.04 -10.66 2.63
C LEU A 97 -0.58 -12.06 2.37
N GLU A 98 -1.78 -12.34 2.89
CA GLU A 98 -2.56 -13.53 2.55
C GLU A 98 -3.44 -13.24 1.33
N SER A 99 -4.09 -12.08 1.29
CA SER A 99 -4.91 -11.63 0.17
C SER A 99 -4.87 -10.11 0.06
N TYR A 100 -5.27 -9.60 -1.09
CA TYR A 100 -5.18 -8.17 -1.37
C TYR A 100 -6.13 -7.77 -2.48
N ARG A 101 -6.43 -6.46 -2.52
CA ARG A 101 -7.16 -5.80 -3.60
C ARG A 101 -6.65 -4.38 -3.74
N PHE A 102 -6.36 -3.96 -4.96
CA PHE A 102 -5.88 -2.61 -5.25
C PHE A 102 -6.89 -1.88 -6.12
N THR A 103 -7.08 -0.60 -5.85
CA THR A 103 -7.95 0.28 -6.63
C THR A 103 -7.26 1.60 -6.84
N CYS A 104 -7.22 2.06 -8.08
CA CYS A 104 -6.67 3.38 -8.43
C CYS A 104 -7.79 4.29 -8.89
N TRP A 105 -7.71 5.56 -8.50
CA TRP A 105 -8.60 6.61 -9.01
C TRP A 105 -7.85 7.93 -9.11
N GLU A 106 -8.45 8.86 -9.82
CA GLU A 106 -7.83 10.15 -10.09
C GLU A 106 -8.84 11.27 -9.86
N ASP A 107 -8.42 12.32 -9.18
CA ASP A 107 -9.23 13.52 -8.97
C ASP A 107 -8.68 14.75 -9.69
#